data_f443ee2204a7b90235b7073ed3a3366e
#
_entry.id   f443ee2204a7b90235b7073ed3a3366e
#
_cell.length_a   1.000
_cell.length_b   1.000
_cell.length_c   1.000
_cell.angle_alpha   90.00
_cell.angle_beta   90.00
_cell.angle_gamma   90.00
#
_symmetry.space_group_name_H-M   'P 1'
#
loop_
_entity.id
_entity.type
_entity.pdbx_description
1 polymer ?
#
loop_
_entity_poly.entity_id
_entity_poly.type
_entity_poly.pdbx_seq_one_letter_code
_entity_poly.pdbx_strand_id
1 'polypeptide(L)'
;MTDEATKMAIMGKWLDAVATEVDADPALINTHRDELLDLVSTIAHGPSRPGAPMTLFLLGMRAGQGADVRELVAQVEALAKNYEER
;
A
#
# COMPACT_ATOMS: atom_id res chain seq x y z
N MET A 1 -9.77 -23.14 -7.98
CA MET A 1 -9.50 -22.18 -6.90
C MET A 1 -8.20 -21.46 -7.15
N THR A 2 -8.20 -20.14 -7.05
CA THR A 2 -7.03 -19.34 -7.29
C THR A 2 -6.18 -19.28 -6.02
N ASP A 3 -4.93 -19.70 -6.10
CA ASP A 3 -4.04 -19.66 -4.95
C ASP A 3 -3.39 -18.28 -4.81
N GLU A 4 -2.68 -18.08 -3.71
CA GLU A 4 -2.08 -16.79 -3.38
C GLU A 4 -1.02 -16.38 -4.40
N ALA A 5 -0.22 -17.32 -4.88
CA ALA A 5 0.81 -17.03 -5.87
C ALA A 5 0.19 -16.53 -7.18
N THR A 6 -0.92 -17.14 -7.60
CA THR A 6 -1.63 -16.74 -8.82
C THR A 6 -2.23 -15.35 -8.64
N LYS A 7 -2.83 -15.06 -7.48
CA LYS A 7 -3.39 -13.74 -7.19
C LYS A 7 -2.31 -12.66 -7.23
N MET A 8 -1.14 -12.94 -6.67
CA MET A 8 -0.03 -11.99 -6.68
C MET A 8 0.49 -11.73 -8.09
N ALA A 9 0.54 -12.78 -8.92
CA ALA A 9 0.97 -12.64 -10.32
C ALA A 9 -0.01 -11.78 -11.10
N ILE A 10 -1.32 -11.98 -10.90
CA ILE A 10 -2.36 -11.17 -11.54
C ILE A 10 -2.25 -9.72 -11.10
N MET A 11 -2.08 -9.48 -9.81
CA MET A 11 -1.91 -8.14 -9.28
C MET A 11 -0.68 -7.46 -9.89
N GLY A 12 0.44 -8.19 -9.98
CA GLY A 12 1.66 -7.63 -10.55
C GLY A 12 1.48 -7.17 -11.99
N LYS A 13 0.79 -7.97 -12.79
CA LYS A 13 0.52 -7.59 -14.18
C LYS A 13 -0.37 -6.36 -14.27
N TRP A 14 -1.39 -6.29 -13.40
CA TRP A 14 -2.27 -5.14 -13.36
C TRP A 14 -1.51 -3.87 -12.97
N LEU A 15 -0.68 -3.97 -11.93
CA LEU A 15 0.09 -2.81 -11.47
C LEU A 15 1.09 -2.33 -12.51
N ASP A 16 1.70 -3.25 -13.26
CA ASP A 16 2.59 -2.88 -14.37
C ASP A 16 1.81 -2.10 -15.43
N ALA A 17 0.60 -2.55 -15.75
CA ALA A 17 -0.25 -1.85 -16.73
C ALA A 17 -0.61 -0.45 -16.23
N VAL A 18 -0.97 -0.32 -14.96
CA VAL A 18 -1.28 0.98 -14.37
C VAL A 18 -0.07 1.90 -14.39
N ALA A 19 1.09 1.38 -14.00
CA ALA A 19 2.33 2.18 -13.98
C ALA A 19 2.66 2.70 -15.37
N THR A 20 2.47 1.87 -16.40
CA THR A 20 2.69 2.29 -17.77
C THR A 20 1.70 3.36 -18.18
N GLU A 21 0.42 3.17 -17.83
CA GLU A 21 -0.65 4.10 -18.22
C GLU A 21 -0.42 5.49 -17.63
N VAL A 22 0.02 5.57 -16.38
CA VAL A 22 0.20 6.85 -15.70
C VAL A 22 1.64 7.35 -15.71
N ASP A 23 2.51 6.64 -16.42
CA ASP A 23 3.92 6.99 -16.56
C ASP A 23 4.63 7.05 -15.20
N ALA A 24 4.42 6.04 -14.38
CA ALA A 24 5.05 5.92 -13.06
C ALA A 24 6.05 4.77 -13.07
N ASP A 25 7.12 4.91 -12.28
CA ASP A 25 8.10 3.84 -12.13
C ASP A 25 7.57 2.86 -11.06
N PRO A 26 7.38 1.58 -11.39
CA PRO A 26 6.84 0.62 -10.42
C PRO A 26 7.86 0.11 -9.41
N ALA A 27 9.10 0.59 -9.44
CA ALA A 27 10.17 0.07 -8.59
C ALA A 27 9.82 0.09 -7.10
N LEU A 28 9.26 1.21 -6.60
CA LEU A 28 8.94 1.32 -5.17
C LEU A 28 7.84 0.35 -4.77
N ILE A 29 6.81 0.24 -5.60
CA ILE A 29 5.71 -0.66 -5.26
C ILE A 29 6.16 -2.12 -5.31
N ASN A 30 7.02 -2.47 -6.26
CA ASN A 30 7.56 -3.82 -6.37
C ASN A 30 8.47 -4.17 -5.18
N THR A 31 9.27 -3.21 -4.72
CA THR A 31 10.16 -3.40 -3.59
C THR A 31 9.40 -3.56 -2.27
N HIS A 32 8.31 -2.80 -2.09
CA HIS A 32 7.60 -2.71 -0.82
C HIS A 32 6.23 -3.36 -0.84
N ARG A 33 5.95 -4.20 -1.84
CA ARG A 33 4.62 -4.76 -2.06
C ARG A 33 4.03 -5.44 -0.83
N ASP A 34 4.81 -6.32 -0.21
CA ASP A 34 4.27 -7.12 0.89
C ASP A 34 3.96 -6.25 2.12
N GLU A 35 4.85 -5.33 2.46
CA GLU A 35 4.60 -4.45 3.60
C GLU A 35 3.47 -3.46 3.34
N LEU A 36 3.27 -3.04 2.09
CA LEU A 36 2.13 -2.19 1.74
C LEU A 36 0.82 -2.96 1.85
N LEU A 37 0.80 -4.21 1.40
CA LEU A 37 -0.40 -5.05 1.53
C LEU A 37 -0.73 -5.33 2.99
N ASP A 38 0.28 -5.57 3.81
CA ASP A 38 0.08 -5.77 5.26
C ASP A 38 -0.51 -4.52 5.90
N LEU A 39 -0.03 -3.36 5.49
CA LEU A 39 -0.56 -2.08 5.99
C LEU A 39 -2.02 -1.91 5.61
N VAL A 40 -2.38 -2.24 4.36
CA VAL A 40 -3.77 -2.18 3.91
C VAL A 40 -4.66 -3.04 4.83
N SER A 41 -4.21 -4.25 5.14
CA SER A 41 -4.95 -5.15 6.02
C SER A 41 -5.14 -4.55 7.41
N THR A 42 -4.07 -4.00 7.96
CA THR A 42 -4.11 -3.37 9.30
C THR A 42 -5.13 -2.24 9.34
N ILE A 43 -5.14 -1.39 8.33
CA ILE A 43 -6.06 -0.25 8.29
C ILE A 43 -7.49 -0.70 8.04
N ALA A 44 -7.68 -1.62 7.10
CA ALA A 44 -9.01 -2.09 6.73
C ALA A 44 -9.71 -2.81 7.87
N HIS A 45 -8.95 -3.53 8.70
CA HIS A 45 -9.49 -4.26 9.84
C HIS A 45 -9.41 -3.47 11.15
N GLY A 46 -8.94 -2.25 11.10
CA GLY A 46 -8.79 -1.37 12.24
C GLY A 46 -9.56 -0.06 12.06
N PRO A 47 -8.86 1.06 11.82
CA PRO A 47 -9.52 2.37 11.81
C PRO A 47 -10.63 2.53 10.76
N SER A 48 -10.42 2.03 9.55
CA SER A 48 -11.39 2.30 8.48
C SER A 48 -11.13 1.42 7.26
N ARG A 49 -12.12 0.60 6.89
CA ARG A 49 -12.00 -0.22 5.69
C ARG A 49 -11.83 0.61 4.41
N PRO A 50 -12.73 1.58 4.12
CA PRO A 50 -12.56 2.39 2.92
C PRO A 50 -11.38 3.36 3.01
N GLY A 51 -10.86 3.57 4.22
CA GLY A 51 -9.70 4.43 4.41
C GLY A 51 -8.39 3.80 3.96
N ALA A 52 -8.34 2.47 3.80
CA ALA A 52 -7.09 1.81 3.42
C ALA A 52 -6.53 2.31 2.09
N PRO A 53 -7.29 2.29 0.96
CA PRO A 53 -6.73 2.82 -0.28
C PRO A 53 -6.42 4.31 -0.23
N MET A 54 -7.21 5.08 0.51
CA MET A 54 -6.96 6.52 0.65
C MET A 54 -5.66 6.77 1.41
N THR A 55 -5.38 5.96 2.44
CA THR A 55 -4.13 6.03 3.18
C THR A 55 -2.94 5.77 2.26
N LEU A 56 -3.05 4.73 1.42
CA LEU A 56 -1.97 4.39 0.49
C LEU A 56 -1.72 5.51 -0.51
N PHE A 57 -2.77 6.21 -0.92
CA PHE A 57 -2.61 7.39 -1.78
C PHE A 57 -1.77 8.46 -1.08
N LEU A 58 -2.07 8.74 0.19
CA LEU A 58 -1.30 9.73 0.96
C LEU A 58 0.16 9.30 1.12
N LEU A 59 0.39 8.01 1.40
CA LEU A 59 1.75 7.50 1.47
C LEU A 59 2.48 7.69 0.14
N GLY A 60 1.78 7.41 -0.96
CA GLY A 60 2.36 7.57 -2.29
C GLY A 60 2.77 8.99 -2.58
N MET A 61 1.98 9.96 -2.11
CA MET A 61 2.33 11.37 -2.27
C MET A 61 3.64 11.69 -1.57
N ARG A 62 3.81 11.21 -0.34
CA ARG A 62 5.04 11.46 0.41
C ARG A 62 6.23 10.72 -0.18
N ALA A 63 6.02 9.46 -0.59
CA ALA A 63 7.08 8.69 -1.25
C ALA A 63 7.55 9.36 -2.54
N GLY A 64 6.60 9.94 -3.29
CA GLY A 64 6.92 10.70 -4.49
C GLY A 64 7.74 11.96 -4.22
N GLN A 65 7.67 12.47 -2.99
CA GLN A 65 8.47 13.62 -2.54
C GLN A 65 9.81 13.20 -1.96
N GLY A 66 10.14 11.91 -1.99
CA GLY A 66 11.43 11.40 -1.52
C GLY A 66 11.42 10.78 -0.13
N ALA A 67 10.26 10.70 0.54
CA ALA A 67 10.21 10.08 1.85
C ALA A 67 10.41 8.56 1.74
N ASP A 68 11.01 7.97 2.77
CA ASP A 68 11.28 6.54 2.81
C ASP A 68 10.00 5.75 3.07
N VAL A 69 9.66 4.84 2.16
CA VAL A 69 8.41 4.07 2.25
C VAL A 69 8.35 3.25 3.54
N ARG A 70 9.44 2.60 3.92
CA ARG A 70 9.45 1.76 5.12
C ARG A 70 9.18 2.56 6.39
N GLU A 71 9.75 3.76 6.46
CA GLU A 71 9.48 4.65 7.60
C GLU A 71 8.03 5.12 7.60
N LEU A 72 7.49 5.46 6.43
CA LEU A 72 6.08 5.86 6.32
C LEU A 72 5.15 4.74 6.77
N VAL A 73 5.42 3.52 6.32
CA VAL A 73 4.61 2.36 6.71
C VAL A 73 4.66 2.18 8.23
N ALA A 74 5.85 2.26 8.84
CA ALA A 74 5.99 2.11 10.28
C ALA A 74 5.21 3.19 11.04
N GLN A 75 5.26 4.43 10.57
CA GLN A 75 4.52 5.54 11.19
C GLN A 75 3.02 5.30 11.15
N VAL A 76 2.50 4.89 9.99
CA VAL A 76 1.07 4.69 9.84
C VAL A 76 0.59 3.46 10.59
N GLU A 77 1.39 2.39 10.63
CA GLU A 77 1.06 1.21 11.43
C GLU A 77 0.94 1.55 12.90
N ALA A 78 1.88 2.33 13.42
CA ALA A 78 1.86 2.76 14.82
C ALA A 78 0.61 3.60 15.09
N LEU A 79 0.29 4.52 14.19
CA LEU A 79 -0.91 5.33 14.32
C LEU A 79 -2.17 4.46 14.32
N ALA A 80 -2.25 3.51 13.42
CA ALA A 80 -3.43 2.64 13.31
C ALA A 80 -3.66 1.82 14.58
N LYS A 81 -2.57 1.29 15.16
CA LYS A 81 -2.66 0.47 16.36
C LYS A 81 -3.09 1.26 17.59
N ASN A 82 -2.81 2.54 17.61
CA ASN A 82 -3.11 3.40 18.75
C ASN A 82 -4.28 4.34 18.49
N TYR A 83 -4.90 4.22 17.33
CA TYR A 83 -5.97 5.11 16.93
C TYR A 83 -7.26 4.77 17.68
N GLU A 84 -7.88 5.78 18.24
CA GLU A 84 -9.19 5.64 18.85
C GLU A 84 -10.18 6.48 18.08
N GLU A 85 -11.28 5.87 17.70
CA GLU A 85 -12.36 6.56 17.02
C GLU A 85 -13.03 7.54 17.97
N ARG A 86 -13.27 8.75 17.51
CA ARG A 86 -13.84 9.81 18.36
C ARG A 86 -15.13 10.35 17.85
#